data_6541d21d7bd49902f49982008c53c6c7
#
_entry.id   6541d21d7bd49902f49982008c53c6c7
#
_cell.length_a   1.000
_cell.length_b   1.000
_cell.length_c   1.000
_cell.angle_alpha   90.00
_cell.angle_beta   90.00
_cell.angle_gamma   90.00
#
_symmetry.space_group_name_H-M   'P 1'
#
loop_
_entity.id
_entity.type
_entity.pdbx_description
1 polymer ?
#
loop_
_entity_poly.entity_id
_entity_poly.type
_entity_poly.pdbx_seq_one_letter_code
_entity_poly.pdbx_strand_id
1 'polypeptide(L)'
;MEKHHFLFLNIGHFLDHFFILIFATAAALSLTNEWQLSYAELIPYSMAGFIAFGLFSLPSGWLADKWSREGMMFVFFIGIGLTSIGVSTAKSPFEIAVWLFAVGIFASIYHPVGLALIAKGGRNMGMDIAVNGVWGNMGVGFAAFITGIMIDQIGWRSAFWLPGVLSILIGVAYFFNQKENILVKLKEDIIDNSKKINIENTTNSYEIRNLIFRVSMVVFFTTAISSIIFQGTTFAIPKIFEERLSGITSSASVLGSLALFVFAIASFAQIIVGKLLDKIGPKKVFLIVAVIQLVFFMLFVGKYNWLALFIALMFMLGAFGQIPINDYMIGKMAKSDFRARVYAVRYVISFAVWVVVVPLISFVHLNYGFDYLFYILAICALSIFIAVITLPQKLPTTSDI
;
A
#
# COMPACT_ATOMS: atom_id res chain seq x y z
N MET A 1 -9.68 -19.86 10.48
CA MET A 1 -9.50 -19.74 9.01
C MET A 1 -8.69 -20.95 8.53
N GLU A 2 -9.12 -21.58 7.46
CA GLU A 2 -8.38 -22.68 6.84
C GLU A 2 -7.04 -22.17 6.28
N LYS A 3 -5.99 -23.00 6.37
CA LYS A 3 -4.63 -22.61 5.90
C LYS A 3 -4.59 -22.21 4.43
N HIS A 4 -5.34 -22.93 3.59
CA HIS A 4 -5.41 -22.65 2.15
C HIS A 4 -6.10 -21.31 1.87
N HIS A 5 -7.19 -21.00 2.56
CA HIS A 5 -7.86 -19.70 2.41
C HIS A 5 -6.94 -18.54 2.82
N PHE A 6 -6.21 -18.68 3.94
CA PHE A 6 -5.21 -17.68 4.35
C PHE A 6 -4.11 -17.48 3.32
N LEU A 7 -3.64 -18.57 2.69
CA LEU A 7 -2.63 -18.48 1.62
C LEU A 7 -3.16 -17.67 0.43
N PHE A 8 -4.39 -17.94 -0.02
CA PHE A 8 -5.00 -17.16 -1.11
C PHE A 8 -5.14 -15.67 -0.75
N LEU A 9 -5.51 -15.33 0.48
CA LEU A 9 -5.57 -13.93 0.92
C LEU A 9 -4.17 -13.28 0.91
N ASN A 10 -3.14 -14.00 1.30
CA ASN A 10 -1.76 -13.51 1.22
C ASN A 10 -1.30 -13.29 -0.23
N ILE A 11 -1.60 -14.23 -1.11
CA ILE A 11 -1.34 -14.10 -2.55
C ILE A 11 -2.13 -12.90 -3.13
N GLY A 12 -3.38 -12.71 -2.69
CA GLY A 12 -4.19 -11.56 -3.08
C GLY A 12 -3.53 -10.23 -2.70
N HIS A 13 -3.00 -10.11 -1.48
CA HIS A 13 -2.29 -8.89 -1.04
C HIS A 13 -1.01 -8.63 -1.84
N PHE A 14 -0.27 -9.70 -2.11
CA PHE A 14 0.90 -9.63 -2.99
C PHE A 14 0.51 -9.11 -4.38
N LEU A 15 -0.50 -9.69 -5.01
CA LEU A 15 -0.93 -9.32 -6.36
C LEU A 15 -1.52 -7.91 -6.42
N ASP A 16 -2.23 -7.46 -5.39
CA ASP A 16 -2.77 -6.12 -5.30
C ASP A 16 -1.68 -5.05 -5.43
N HIS A 17 -0.66 -5.12 -4.57
CA HIS A 17 0.47 -4.20 -4.62
C HIS A 17 1.35 -4.40 -5.85
N PHE A 18 1.50 -5.64 -6.32
CA PHE A 18 2.26 -5.97 -7.51
C PHE A 18 1.68 -5.27 -8.76
N PHE A 19 0.40 -5.47 -9.06
CA PHE A 19 -0.22 -4.93 -10.28
C PHE A 19 -0.27 -3.41 -10.30
N ILE A 20 -0.48 -2.76 -9.16
CA ILE A 20 -0.52 -1.31 -9.05
C ILE A 20 0.83 -0.66 -9.37
N LEU A 21 1.94 -1.36 -9.12
CA LEU A 21 3.29 -0.80 -9.25
C LEU A 21 4.05 -1.24 -10.52
N ILE A 22 3.53 -2.16 -11.33
CA ILE A 22 4.15 -2.55 -12.62
C ILE A 22 4.39 -1.31 -13.48
N PHE A 23 3.39 -0.43 -13.60
CA PHE A 23 3.48 0.76 -14.45
C PHE A 23 4.61 1.70 -14.02
N ALA A 24 4.86 1.86 -12.73
CA ALA A 24 5.96 2.71 -12.25
C ALA A 24 7.33 2.27 -12.80
N THR A 25 7.56 0.95 -12.81
CA THR A 25 8.79 0.37 -13.35
C THR A 25 8.81 0.40 -14.89
N ALA A 26 7.69 0.06 -15.53
CA ALA A 26 7.58 0.10 -17.00
C ALA A 26 7.78 1.53 -17.53
N ALA A 27 7.20 2.54 -16.88
CA ALA A 27 7.38 3.94 -17.22
C ALA A 27 8.84 4.38 -17.07
N ALA A 28 9.49 3.98 -15.96
CA ALA A 28 10.88 4.35 -15.69
C ALA A 28 11.88 3.73 -16.68
N LEU A 29 11.69 2.47 -17.05
CA LEU A 29 12.73 1.68 -17.70
C LEU A 29 12.46 1.33 -19.18
N SER A 30 11.25 1.59 -19.70
CA SER A 30 10.88 1.19 -21.07
C SER A 30 10.00 2.21 -21.81
N LEU A 31 8.87 2.65 -21.23
CA LEU A 31 7.86 3.43 -21.94
C LEU A 31 8.33 4.84 -22.34
N THR A 32 9.26 5.42 -21.59
CA THR A 32 9.93 6.70 -21.97
C THR A 32 10.56 6.60 -23.34
N ASN A 33 11.23 5.49 -23.63
CA ASN A 33 11.88 5.27 -24.92
C ASN A 33 10.87 4.88 -26.01
N GLU A 34 9.85 4.06 -25.68
CA GLU A 34 8.87 3.61 -26.68
C GLU A 34 7.98 4.75 -27.17
N TRP A 35 7.54 5.63 -26.26
CA TRP A 35 6.63 6.73 -26.60
C TRP A 35 7.28 8.10 -26.72
N GLN A 36 8.62 8.18 -26.57
CA GLN A 36 9.40 9.42 -26.66
C GLN A 36 8.85 10.52 -25.72
N LEU A 37 8.42 10.11 -24.54
CA LEU A 37 7.94 10.98 -23.46
C LEU A 37 8.90 10.93 -22.28
N SER A 38 9.04 12.04 -21.58
CA SER A 38 9.76 12.05 -20.31
C SER A 38 9.03 11.23 -19.23
N TYR A 39 9.75 10.78 -18.23
CA TYR A 39 9.14 10.11 -17.08
C TYR A 39 8.05 10.96 -16.41
N ALA A 40 8.30 12.27 -16.29
CA ALA A 40 7.34 13.21 -15.70
C ALA A 40 6.04 13.35 -16.52
N GLU A 41 6.11 13.23 -17.84
CA GLU A 41 4.92 13.24 -18.71
C GLU A 41 4.15 11.92 -18.66
N LEU A 42 4.83 10.80 -18.40
CA LEU A 42 4.21 9.47 -18.38
C LEU A 42 3.50 9.16 -17.07
N ILE A 43 4.11 9.46 -15.91
CA ILE A 43 3.56 8.99 -14.64
C ILE A 43 2.16 9.52 -14.29
N PRO A 44 1.71 10.72 -14.73
CA PRO A 44 0.33 11.15 -14.49
C PRO A 44 -0.74 10.22 -15.04
N TYR A 45 -0.44 9.42 -16.07
CA TYR A 45 -1.40 8.44 -16.61
C TYR A 45 -1.74 7.33 -15.60
N SER A 46 -0.88 7.06 -14.61
CA SER A 46 -1.17 6.13 -13.51
C SER A 46 -2.24 6.65 -12.54
N MET A 47 -2.47 7.98 -12.50
CA MET A 47 -3.47 8.57 -11.60
C MET A 47 -4.86 7.99 -11.82
N ALA A 48 -5.21 7.64 -13.06
CA ALA A 48 -6.49 7.00 -13.37
C ALA A 48 -6.71 5.74 -12.53
N GLY A 49 -5.69 4.89 -12.41
CA GLY A 49 -5.72 3.69 -11.57
C GLY A 49 -5.85 3.99 -10.08
N PHE A 50 -5.07 4.94 -9.57
CA PHE A 50 -5.10 5.31 -8.15
C PHE A 50 -6.41 6.00 -7.75
N ILE A 51 -6.98 6.84 -8.63
CA ILE A 51 -8.29 7.44 -8.43
C ILE A 51 -9.37 6.35 -8.37
N ALA A 52 -9.37 5.41 -9.31
CA ALA A 52 -10.31 4.30 -9.31
C ALA A 52 -10.15 3.45 -8.03
N PHE A 53 -8.94 3.12 -7.65
CA PHE A 53 -8.65 2.37 -6.43
C PHE A 53 -9.24 3.04 -5.18
N GLY A 54 -9.05 4.34 -5.02
CA GLY A 54 -9.62 5.10 -3.90
C GLY A 54 -11.15 5.16 -3.93
N LEU A 55 -11.73 5.53 -5.07
CA LEU A 55 -13.18 5.74 -5.23
C LEU A 55 -13.97 4.44 -5.06
N PHE A 56 -13.47 3.32 -5.58
CA PHE A 56 -14.18 2.05 -5.55
C PHE A 56 -13.95 1.22 -4.29
N SER A 57 -13.04 1.62 -3.38
CA SER A 57 -12.79 0.89 -2.13
C SER A 57 -14.02 0.81 -1.22
N LEU A 58 -14.78 1.91 -1.06
CA LEU A 58 -16.01 1.91 -0.26
C LEU A 58 -17.13 1.11 -0.92
N PRO A 59 -17.45 1.29 -2.21
CA PRO A 59 -18.41 0.45 -2.92
C PRO A 59 -18.06 -1.05 -2.87
N SER A 60 -16.77 -1.40 -3.01
CA SER A 60 -16.31 -2.79 -2.95
C SER A 60 -16.56 -3.43 -1.60
N GLY A 61 -16.26 -2.71 -0.50
CA GLY A 61 -16.56 -3.19 0.85
C GLY A 61 -18.06 -3.36 1.10
N TRP A 62 -18.87 -2.38 0.68
CA TRP A 62 -20.33 -2.46 0.79
C TRP A 62 -20.91 -3.63 -0.02
N LEU A 63 -20.42 -3.84 -1.24
CA LEU A 63 -20.89 -4.95 -2.07
C LEU A 63 -20.49 -6.30 -1.48
N ALA A 64 -19.28 -6.40 -0.92
CA ALA A 64 -18.81 -7.60 -0.23
C ALA A 64 -19.68 -7.97 0.99
N ASP A 65 -20.13 -6.96 1.74
CA ASP A 65 -21.02 -7.19 2.89
C ASP A 65 -22.43 -7.61 2.44
N LYS A 66 -22.92 -7.11 1.29
CA LYS A 66 -24.24 -7.44 0.75
C LYS A 66 -24.29 -8.75 -0.03
N TRP A 67 -23.24 -9.08 -0.75
CA TRP A 67 -23.20 -10.25 -1.61
C TRP A 67 -22.36 -11.37 -0.96
N SER A 68 -21.05 -11.33 -1.09
CA SER A 68 -20.12 -12.33 -0.53
C SER A 68 -18.71 -11.77 -0.53
N ARG A 69 -18.02 -11.85 0.62
CA ARG A 69 -16.62 -11.46 0.70
C ARG A 69 -15.74 -12.40 -0.11
N GLU A 70 -16.01 -13.68 -0.05
CA GLU A 70 -15.32 -14.71 -0.84
C GLU A 70 -15.61 -14.54 -2.33
N GLY A 71 -16.86 -14.21 -2.70
CA GLY A 71 -17.23 -13.90 -4.08
C GLY A 71 -16.51 -12.66 -4.61
N MET A 72 -16.40 -11.61 -3.80
CA MET A 72 -15.65 -10.40 -4.19
C MET A 72 -14.15 -10.68 -4.34
N MET A 73 -13.55 -11.54 -3.54
CA MET A 73 -12.15 -11.96 -3.73
C MET A 73 -11.96 -12.74 -5.05
N PHE A 74 -12.93 -13.56 -5.45
CA PHE A 74 -12.91 -14.18 -6.77
C PHE A 74 -12.94 -13.12 -7.88
N VAL A 75 -13.86 -12.15 -7.80
CA VAL A 75 -13.95 -11.01 -8.74
C VAL A 75 -12.64 -10.23 -8.78
N PHE A 76 -11.97 -10.01 -7.64
CA PHE A 76 -10.65 -9.39 -7.56
C PHE A 76 -9.63 -10.13 -8.44
N PHE A 77 -9.42 -11.44 -8.22
CA PHE A 77 -8.40 -12.21 -8.95
C PHE A 77 -8.66 -12.24 -10.46
N ILE A 78 -9.91 -12.46 -10.87
CA ILE A 78 -10.27 -12.52 -12.30
C ILE A 78 -10.18 -11.12 -12.91
N GLY A 79 -10.75 -10.12 -12.27
CA GLY A 79 -10.84 -8.76 -12.79
C GLY A 79 -9.48 -8.09 -12.94
N ILE A 80 -8.63 -8.17 -11.90
CA ILE A 80 -7.28 -7.58 -11.96
C ILE A 80 -6.42 -8.29 -13.02
N GLY A 81 -6.58 -9.59 -13.18
CA GLY A 81 -5.89 -10.36 -14.21
C GLY A 81 -6.31 -9.96 -15.62
N LEU A 82 -7.63 -9.92 -15.91
CA LEU A 82 -8.17 -9.53 -17.21
C LEU A 82 -7.77 -8.08 -17.58
N THR A 83 -7.89 -7.16 -16.64
CA THR A 83 -7.56 -5.75 -16.90
C THR A 83 -6.06 -5.53 -17.05
N SER A 84 -5.23 -6.28 -16.35
CA SER A 84 -3.78 -6.28 -16.57
C SER A 84 -3.40 -6.78 -17.97
N ILE A 85 -4.06 -7.85 -18.47
CA ILE A 85 -3.91 -8.29 -19.86
C ILE A 85 -4.32 -7.15 -20.79
N GLY A 86 -5.40 -6.44 -20.49
CA GLY A 86 -5.84 -5.25 -21.23
C GLY A 86 -4.74 -4.18 -21.31
N VAL A 87 -4.05 -3.87 -20.20
CA VAL A 87 -2.91 -2.93 -20.20
C VAL A 87 -1.86 -3.31 -21.24
N SER A 88 -1.57 -4.60 -21.38
CA SER A 88 -0.55 -5.09 -22.34
C SER A 88 -0.89 -4.82 -23.81
N THR A 89 -2.16 -4.54 -24.12
CA THR A 89 -2.62 -4.23 -25.49
C THR A 89 -2.55 -2.75 -25.83
N ALA A 90 -2.26 -1.89 -24.85
CA ALA A 90 -2.25 -0.43 -25.04
C ALA A 90 -1.20 0.01 -26.07
N LYS A 91 -1.60 0.95 -26.92
CA LYS A 91 -0.78 1.54 -27.99
C LYS A 91 -0.47 3.02 -27.74
N SER A 92 -1.05 3.60 -26.71
CA SER A 92 -0.88 5.00 -26.34
C SER A 92 -0.92 5.19 -24.82
N PRO A 93 -0.37 6.31 -24.30
CA PRO A 93 -0.47 6.65 -22.88
C PRO A 93 -1.93 6.77 -22.39
N PHE A 94 -2.83 7.27 -23.25
CA PHE A 94 -4.26 7.36 -22.90
C PHE A 94 -4.92 5.98 -22.75
N GLU A 95 -4.64 5.05 -23.67
CA GLU A 95 -5.15 3.69 -23.56
C GLU A 95 -4.63 2.99 -22.30
N ILE A 96 -3.36 3.21 -21.95
CA ILE A 96 -2.80 2.68 -20.69
C ILE A 96 -3.56 3.25 -19.48
N ALA A 97 -3.88 4.54 -19.47
CA ALA A 97 -4.64 5.17 -18.38
C ALA A 97 -6.04 4.55 -18.25
N VAL A 98 -6.72 4.27 -19.37
CA VAL A 98 -8.04 3.61 -19.36
C VAL A 98 -7.95 2.20 -18.74
N TRP A 99 -6.96 1.41 -19.15
CA TRP A 99 -6.78 0.08 -18.59
C TRP A 99 -6.32 0.12 -17.13
N LEU A 100 -5.44 1.07 -16.74
CA LEU A 100 -5.04 1.24 -15.35
C LEU A 100 -6.23 1.67 -14.48
N PHE A 101 -7.17 2.48 -15.00
CA PHE A 101 -8.41 2.77 -14.31
C PHE A 101 -9.20 1.48 -14.00
N ALA A 102 -9.32 0.59 -14.98
CA ALA A 102 -9.96 -0.70 -14.80
C ALA A 102 -9.20 -1.59 -13.79
N VAL A 103 -7.85 -1.62 -13.84
CA VAL A 103 -7.03 -2.29 -12.81
C VAL A 103 -7.35 -1.74 -11.43
N GLY A 104 -7.42 -0.42 -11.28
CA GLY A 104 -7.73 0.25 -10.01
C GLY A 104 -9.09 -0.12 -9.44
N ILE A 105 -10.12 -0.29 -10.30
CA ILE A 105 -11.45 -0.77 -9.86
C ILE A 105 -11.33 -2.14 -9.18
N PHE A 106 -10.66 -3.10 -9.79
CA PHE A 106 -10.56 -4.45 -9.22
C PHE A 106 -9.57 -4.51 -8.05
N ALA A 107 -8.46 -3.77 -8.09
CA ALA A 107 -7.54 -3.64 -6.99
C ALA A 107 -8.21 -3.08 -5.72
N SER A 108 -9.16 -2.15 -5.86
CA SER A 108 -9.91 -1.56 -4.74
C SER A 108 -10.63 -2.58 -3.84
N ILE A 109 -10.82 -3.80 -4.34
CA ILE A 109 -11.54 -4.86 -3.62
C ILE A 109 -10.70 -5.45 -2.48
N TYR A 110 -9.38 -5.59 -2.69
CA TYR A 110 -8.57 -6.38 -1.77
C TYR A 110 -8.58 -5.84 -0.33
N HIS A 111 -8.27 -4.58 -0.12
CA HIS A 111 -8.10 -4.04 1.23
C HIS A 111 -9.36 -4.10 2.10
N PRO A 112 -10.54 -3.66 1.67
CA PRO A 112 -11.74 -3.76 2.51
C PRO A 112 -12.21 -5.21 2.69
N VAL A 113 -12.01 -6.08 1.71
CA VAL A 113 -12.56 -7.44 1.71
C VAL A 113 -11.58 -8.45 2.29
N GLY A 114 -10.34 -8.48 1.80
CA GLY A 114 -9.32 -9.44 2.22
C GLY A 114 -8.96 -9.27 3.70
N LEU A 115 -8.74 -8.02 4.16
CA LEU A 115 -8.45 -7.75 5.57
C LEU A 115 -9.65 -8.09 6.48
N ALA A 116 -10.89 -7.88 6.01
CA ALA A 116 -12.07 -8.27 6.78
C ALA A 116 -12.19 -9.80 6.92
N LEU A 117 -11.82 -10.57 5.89
CA LEU A 117 -11.77 -12.03 5.95
C LEU A 117 -10.69 -12.53 6.94
N ILE A 118 -9.50 -11.90 6.92
CA ILE A 118 -8.42 -12.22 7.85
C ILE A 118 -8.85 -11.92 9.29
N ALA A 119 -9.45 -10.76 9.54
CA ALA A 119 -9.91 -10.34 10.85
C ALA A 119 -11.00 -11.27 11.41
N LYS A 120 -11.87 -11.82 10.56
CA LYS A 120 -12.95 -12.75 10.96
C LYS A 120 -12.41 -14.13 11.32
N GLY A 121 -11.34 -14.59 10.68
CA GLY A 121 -10.91 -16.00 10.69
C GLY A 121 -9.84 -16.36 11.72
N GLY A 122 -9.20 -15.42 12.43
CA GLY A 122 -7.94 -15.68 13.13
C GLY A 122 -8.05 -15.81 14.66
N ARG A 123 -7.45 -16.86 15.21
CA ARG A 123 -7.13 -16.96 16.65
C ARG A 123 -6.02 -15.97 17.06
N ASN A 124 -5.13 -15.61 16.10
CA ASN A 124 -4.01 -14.68 16.26
C ASN A 124 -4.11 -13.54 15.24
N MET A 125 -5.22 -12.79 15.24
CA MET A 125 -5.53 -11.76 14.25
C MET A 125 -4.37 -10.79 13.98
N GLY A 126 -3.66 -10.35 15.03
CA GLY A 126 -2.53 -9.44 14.88
C GLY A 126 -1.37 -10.04 14.08
N MET A 127 -1.03 -11.30 14.34
CA MET A 127 0.03 -12.02 13.59
C MET A 127 -0.41 -12.28 12.15
N ASP A 128 -1.67 -12.69 11.94
CA ASP A 128 -2.20 -12.95 10.60
C ASP A 128 -2.18 -11.69 9.73
N ILE A 129 -2.56 -10.53 10.30
CA ILE A 129 -2.47 -9.23 9.61
C ILE A 129 -1.00 -8.86 9.34
N ALA A 130 -0.09 -9.10 10.28
CA ALA A 130 1.34 -8.79 10.08
C ALA A 130 1.97 -9.66 8.97
N VAL A 131 1.68 -10.95 8.96
CA VAL A 131 2.12 -11.86 7.89
C VAL A 131 1.56 -11.41 6.54
N ASN A 132 0.28 -11.09 6.50
CA ASN A 132 -0.38 -10.59 5.29
C ASN A 132 0.25 -9.27 4.82
N GLY A 133 0.62 -8.36 5.72
CA GLY A 133 1.34 -7.14 5.39
C GLY A 133 2.70 -7.39 4.72
N VAL A 134 3.45 -8.40 5.20
CA VAL A 134 4.72 -8.82 4.56
C VAL A 134 4.49 -9.27 3.12
N TRP A 135 3.43 -10.05 2.84
CA TRP A 135 3.08 -10.46 1.48
C TRP A 135 2.77 -9.26 0.57
N GLY A 136 2.01 -8.28 1.05
CA GLY A 136 1.75 -7.04 0.29
C GLY A 136 3.05 -6.29 -0.05
N ASN A 137 3.95 -6.15 0.93
CA ASN A 137 5.24 -5.49 0.71
C ASN A 137 6.17 -6.29 -0.23
N MET A 138 6.11 -7.62 -0.22
CA MET A 138 6.79 -8.41 -1.23
C MET A 138 6.24 -8.12 -2.63
N GLY A 139 4.92 -7.93 -2.76
CA GLY A 139 4.30 -7.49 -4.02
C GLY A 139 4.93 -6.21 -4.58
N VAL A 140 5.18 -5.21 -3.70
CA VAL A 140 5.89 -3.97 -4.07
C VAL A 140 7.27 -4.26 -4.68
N GLY A 141 8.07 -5.07 -4.00
CA GLY A 141 9.43 -5.39 -4.45
C GLY A 141 9.46 -6.24 -5.72
N PHE A 142 8.59 -7.25 -5.78
CA PHE A 142 8.49 -8.12 -6.95
C PHE A 142 7.91 -7.40 -8.18
N ALA A 143 7.14 -6.33 -8.03
CA ALA A 143 6.69 -5.52 -9.15
C ALA A 143 7.87 -4.95 -9.93
N ALA A 144 8.85 -4.35 -9.25
CA ALA A 144 10.04 -3.84 -9.90
C ALA A 144 10.91 -4.96 -10.50
N PHE A 145 11.11 -6.06 -9.76
CA PHE A 145 11.94 -7.19 -10.17
C PHE A 145 11.42 -7.92 -11.40
N ILE A 146 10.16 -8.37 -11.34
CA ILE A 146 9.56 -9.13 -12.45
C ILE A 146 9.41 -8.22 -13.69
N THR A 147 8.99 -6.97 -13.50
CA THR A 147 8.88 -6.03 -14.61
C THR A 147 10.24 -5.77 -15.26
N GLY A 148 11.31 -5.62 -14.47
CA GLY A 148 12.67 -5.45 -14.97
C GLY A 148 13.15 -6.65 -15.81
N ILE A 149 12.93 -7.88 -15.32
CA ILE A 149 13.25 -9.10 -16.08
C ILE A 149 12.45 -9.17 -17.37
N MET A 150 11.16 -8.89 -17.30
CA MET A 150 10.29 -8.95 -18.48
C MET A 150 10.70 -7.92 -19.53
N ILE A 151 11.08 -6.70 -19.12
CA ILE A 151 11.58 -5.67 -20.04
C ILE A 151 12.83 -6.15 -20.78
N ASP A 152 13.81 -6.71 -20.07
CA ASP A 152 15.08 -7.14 -20.68
C ASP A 152 14.91 -8.38 -21.57
N GLN A 153 13.96 -9.29 -21.27
CA GLN A 153 13.85 -10.57 -21.96
C GLN A 153 12.79 -10.60 -23.08
N ILE A 154 11.64 -9.97 -22.86
CA ILE A 154 10.45 -10.14 -23.72
C ILE A 154 9.86 -8.77 -24.11
N GLY A 155 9.99 -7.77 -23.24
CA GLY A 155 9.40 -6.45 -23.37
C GLY A 155 8.34 -6.16 -22.30
N TRP A 156 8.06 -4.87 -22.05
CA TRP A 156 7.22 -4.41 -20.94
C TRP A 156 5.79 -4.95 -20.94
N ARG A 157 5.24 -5.27 -22.10
CA ARG A 157 3.89 -5.82 -22.23
C ARG A 157 3.73 -7.15 -21.49
N SER A 158 4.80 -7.96 -21.49
CA SER A 158 4.81 -9.25 -20.81
C SER A 158 4.73 -9.14 -19.29
N ALA A 159 5.19 -8.02 -18.71
CA ALA A 159 5.06 -7.74 -17.28
C ALA A 159 3.60 -7.58 -16.84
N PHE A 160 2.68 -7.29 -17.75
CA PHE A 160 1.25 -7.19 -17.49
C PHE A 160 0.49 -8.48 -17.83
N TRP A 161 0.67 -9.04 -19.05
CA TRP A 161 -0.15 -10.17 -19.47
C TRP A 161 0.22 -11.49 -18.78
N LEU A 162 1.52 -11.76 -18.51
CA LEU A 162 1.95 -12.99 -17.85
C LEU A 162 1.39 -13.11 -16.43
N PRO A 163 1.63 -12.11 -15.53
CA PRO A 163 1.01 -12.13 -14.20
C PRO A 163 -0.53 -12.04 -14.27
N GLY A 164 -1.08 -11.38 -15.30
CA GLY A 164 -2.51 -11.32 -15.54
C GLY A 164 -3.13 -12.71 -15.74
N VAL A 165 -2.54 -13.54 -16.59
CA VAL A 165 -2.94 -14.95 -16.78
C VAL A 165 -2.78 -15.72 -15.47
N LEU A 166 -1.67 -15.55 -14.77
CA LEU A 166 -1.45 -16.21 -13.47
C LEU A 166 -2.53 -15.85 -12.44
N SER A 167 -2.90 -14.57 -12.36
CA SER A 167 -3.96 -14.11 -11.47
C SER A 167 -5.31 -14.76 -11.78
N ILE A 168 -5.65 -14.91 -13.06
CA ILE A 168 -6.88 -15.61 -13.49
C ILE A 168 -6.85 -17.08 -13.05
N LEU A 169 -5.72 -17.77 -13.25
CA LEU A 169 -5.57 -19.16 -12.82
C LEU A 169 -5.70 -19.31 -11.30
N ILE A 170 -5.11 -18.38 -10.54
CA ILE A 170 -5.25 -18.30 -9.07
C ILE A 170 -6.72 -18.05 -8.70
N GLY A 171 -7.41 -17.16 -9.40
CA GLY A 171 -8.83 -16.87 -9.19
C GLY A 171 -9.71 -18.10 -9.42
N VAL A 172 -9.45 -18.86 -10.47
CA VAL A 172 -10.15 -20.13 -10.74
C VAL A 172 -9.88 -21.15 -9.63
N ALA A 173 -8.62 -21.30 -9.20
CA ALA A 173 -8.28 -22.19 -8.08
C ALA A 173 -8.95 -21.73 -6.76
N TYR A 174 -8.99 -20.42 -6.52
CA TYR A 174 -9.69 -19.82 -5.37
C TYR A 174 -11.19 -20.15 -5.40
N PHE A 175 -11.83 -20.00 -6.55
CA PHE A 175 -13.25 -20.34 -6.71
C PHE A 175 -13.54 -21.78 -6.31
N PHE A 176 -12.76 -22.75 -6.80
CA PHE A 176 -12.94 -24.17 -6.45
C PHE A 176 -12.69 -24.44 -4.96
N ASN A 177 -11.75 -23.72 -4.35
CA ASN A 177 -11.46 -23.84 -2.92
C ASN A 177 -12.58 -23.23 -2.04
N GLN A 178 -13.25 -22.15 -2.48
CA GLN A 178 -14.24 -21.40 -1.71
C GLN A 178 -15.68 -21.50 -2.26
N LYS A 179 -15.93 -22.37 -3.25
CA LYS A 179 -17.23 -22.43 -3.97
C LYS A 179 -18.43 -22.61 -3.04
N GLU A 180 -18.29 -23.41 -1.98
CA GLU A 180 -19.38 -23.61 -1.02
C GLU A 180 -19.71 -22.33 -0.28
N ASN A 181 -18.71 -21.60 0.21
CA ASN A 181 -18.89 -20.33 0.89
C ASN A 181 -19.45 -19.25 -0.05
N ILE A 182 -19.07 -19.27 -1.33
CA ILE A 182 -19.58 -18.34 -2.34
C ILE A 182 -21.03 -18.64 -2.68
N LEU A 183 -21.39 -19.92 -2.85
CA LEU A 183 -22.73 -20.33 -3.30
C LEU A 183 -23.77 -20.37 -2.18
N VAL A 184 -23.37 -20.67 -0.93
CA VAL A 184 -24.29 -20.72 0.23
C VAL A 184 -24.81 -19.32 0.54
N LYS A 185 -23.97 -18.30 0.53
CA LYS A 185 -24.43 -16.92 0.76
C LYS A 185 -25.39 -16.41 -0.30
N LEU A 186 -25.28 -16.83 -1.55
CA LEU A 186 -26.27 -16.51 -2.59
C LEU A 186 -27.68 -17.02 -2.24
N LYS A 187 -27.79 -18.01 -1.32
CA LYS A 187 -29.08 -18.57 -0.88
C LYS A 187 -29.59 -17.94 0.44
N GLU A 188 -28.70 -17.50 1.33
CA GLU A 188 -29.04 -16.93 2.64
C GLU A 188 -29.46 -15.46 2.61
N ASP A 189 -28.97 -14.66 1.66
CA ASP A 189 -29.30 -13.23 1.52
C ASP A 189 -30.79 -12.97 1.17
N ILE A 190 -31.59 -14.02 0.97
CA ILE A 190 -33.05 -13.93 0.77
C ILE A 190 -33.79 -13.85 2.13
N ILE A 191 -33.14 -14.11 3.28
CA ILE A 191 -33.87 -14.40 4.53
C ILE A 191 -33.61 -13.44 5.71
N ASP A 192 -32.51 -12.66 5.79
CA ASP A 192 -32.25 -11.92 7.03
C ASP A 192 -31.86 -10.44 6.85
N ASN A 193 -32.85 -9.61 7.05
CA ASN A 193 -32.76 -8.16 7.13
C ASN A 193 -33.23 -7.71 8.54
N SER A 194 -32.43 -7.93 9.60
CA SER A 194 -32.58 -7.10 10.83
C SER A 194 -31.56 -7.45 11.93
N LYS A 195 -30.55 -6.60 12.11
CA LYS A 195 -29.98 -6.36 13.46
C LYS A 195 -29.71 -4.87 13.62
N LYS A 196 -30.59 -4.20 14.38
CA LYS A 196 -30.39 -2.84 14.88
C LYS A 196 -29.29 -2.84 15.93
N ILE A 197 -28.33 -1.95 15.73
CA ILE A 197 -27.26 -1.70 16.71
C ILE A 197 -27.82 -0.76 17.79
N ASN A 198 -27.85 -1.20 19.04
CA ASN A 198 -28.14 -0.35 20.17
C ASN A 198 -26.89 0.47 20.52
N ILE A 199 -27.04 1.78 20.53
CA ILE A 199 -25.99 2.73 20.97
C ILE A 199 -26.20 2.96 22.45
N GLU A 200 -25.35 2.40 23.29
CA GLU A 200 -25.28 2.76 24.72
C GLU A 200 -24.50 4.09 24.85
N ASN A 201 -25.16 5.07 25.46
CA ASN A 201 -24.56 6.35 25.82
C ASN A 201 -23.70 6.18 27.07
N THR A 202 -22.38 6.18 26.89
CA THR A 202 -21.43 6.26 28.01
C THR A 202 -21.03 7.72 28.24
N THR A 203 -21.21 8.22 29.45
CA THR A 203 -20.77 9.53 29.91
C THR A 203 -19.26 9.55 30.08
N ASN A 204 -18.55 9.98 29.06
CA ASN A 204 -17.12 10.23 29.14
C ASN A 204 -16.83 11.65 29.59
N SER A 205 -15.86 11.84 30.49
CA SER A 205 -15.44 13.18 30.92
C SER A 205 -14.93 13.99 29.71
N TYR A 206 -15.18 15.29 29.72
CA TYR A 206 -14.78 16.23 28.65
C TYR A 206 -13.27 16.15 28.34
N GLU A 207 -12.44 15.92 29.35
CA GLU A 207 -10.99 15.81 29.24
C GLU A 207 -10.55 14.58 28.42
N ILE A 208 -11.15 13.41 28.67
CA ILE A 208 -10.85 12.18 27.91
C ILE A 208 -11.27 12.36 26.45
N ARG A 209 -12.41 12.98 26.20
CA ARG A 209 -12.89 13.23 24.82
C ARG A 209 -11.95 14.17 24.05
N ASN A 210 -11.44 15.22 24.68
CA ASN A 210 -10.45 16.12 24.09
C ASN A 210 -9.12 15.41 23.84
N LEU A 211 -8.67 14.58 24.75
CA LEU A 211 -7.44 13.80 24.56
C LEU A 211 -7.56 12.85 23.38
N ILE A 212 -8.67 12.10 23.27
CA ILE A 212 -8.93 11.20 22.14
C ILE A 212 -8.96 11.99 20.82
N PHE A 213 -9.65 13.13 20.78
CA PHE A 213 -9.71 13.98 19.60
C PHE A 213 -8.33 14.44 19.16
N ARG A 214 -7.51 14.96 20.09
CA ARG A 214 -6.13 15.39 19.80
C ARG A 214 -5.26 14.25 19.26
N VAL A 215 -5.29 13.09 19.91
CA VAL A 215 -4.52 11.94 19.45
C VAL A 215 -5.01 11.45 18.09
N SER A 216 -6.32 11.43 17.85
CA SER A 216 -6.89 11.06 16.53
C SER A 216 -6.45 12.02 15.43
N MET A 217 -6.42 13.33 15.70
CA MET A 217 -5.91 14.34 14.75
C MET A 217 -4.43 14.07 14.39
N VAL A 218 -3.60 13.77 15.40
CA VAL A 218 -2.19 13.40 15.15
C VAL A 218 -2.10 12.11 14.32
N VAL A 219 -2.90 11.08 14.62
CA VAL A 219 -2.92 9.81 13.88
C VAL A 219 -3.32 10.02 12.42
N PHE A 220 -4.37 10.77 12.14
CA PHE A 220 -4.80 11.03 10.76
C PHE A 220 -3.81 11.92 10.01
N PHE A 221 -3.27 12.95 10.65
CA PHE A 221 -2.20 13.77 10.07
C PHE A 221 -0.97 12.93 9.72
N THR A 222 -0.46 12.17 10.69
CA THR A 222 0.71 11.31 10.45
C THR A 222 0.41 10.21 9.43
N THR A 223 -0.82 9.71 9.34
CA THR A 223 -1.23 8.78 8.28
C THR A 223 -1.10 9.41 6.89
N ALA A 224 -1.61 10.63 6.70
CA ALA A 224 -1.50 11.31 5.40
C ALA A 224 -0.03 11.55 5.02
N ILE A 225 0.76 12.11 5.94
CA ILE A 225 2.18 12.41 5.68
C ILE A 225 3.01 11.13 5.50
N SER A 226 2.78 10.11 6.32
CA SER A 226 3.42 8.79 6.16
C SER A 226 3.09 8.15 4.82
N SER A 227 1.86 8.36 4.32
CA SER A 227 1.46 7.88 3.00
C SER A 227 2.19 8.61 1.87
N ILE A 228 2.46 9.92 2.01
CA ILE A 228 3.30 10.66 1.06
C ILE A 228 4.71 10.04 1.00
N ILE A 229 5.31 9.78 2.17
CA ILE A 229 6.64 9.18 2.24
C ILE A 229 6.64 7.79 1.60
N PHE A 230 5.72 6.91 2.01
CA PHE A 230 5.68 5.52 1.54
C PHE A 230 5.41 5.45 0.03
N GLN A 231 4.39 6.13 -0.46
CA GLN A 231 3.99 6.10 -1.86
C GLN A 231 5.02 6.83 -2.74
N GLY A 232 5.52 7.98 -2.28
CA GLY A 232 6.53 8.75 -2.99
C GLY A 232 7.83 7.97 -3.19
N THR A 233 8.28 7.25 -2.18
CA THR A 233 9.48 6.42 -2.27
C THR A 233 9.23 5.16 -3.11
N THR A 234 8.18 4.38 -2.82
CA THR A 234 7.93 3.10 -3.49
C THR A 234 7.64 3.27 -4.98
N PHE A 235 6.90 4.31 -5.36
CA PHE A 235 6.59 4.59 -6.75
C PHE A 235 7.81 5.11 -7.53
N ALA A 236 8.61 5.99 -6.92
CA ALA A 236 9.73 6.64 -7.62
C ALA A 236 11.03 5.80 -7.65
N ILE A 237 11.21 4.81 -6.75
CA ILE A 237 12.43 4.01 -6.63
C ILE A 237 12.94 3.44 -7.98
N PRO A 238 12.12 2.88 -8.88
CA PRO A 238 12.62 2.37 -10.16
C PRO A 238 13.33 3.45 -10.98
N LYS A 239 12.77 4.66 -11.05
CA LYS A 239 13.38 5.78 -11.78
C LYS A 239 14.56 6.40 -11.03
N ILE A 240 14.47 6.51 -9.70
CA ILE A 240 15.60 6.95 -8.86
C ILE A 240 16.79 6.01 -9.05
N PHE A 241 16.58 4.70 -9.10
CA PHE A 241 17.65 3.73 -9.28
C PHE A 241 18.22 3.78 -10.71
N GLU A 242 17.37 3.97 -11.73
CA GLU A 242 17.84 4.16 -13.10
C GLU A 242 18.80 5.36 -13.19
N GLU A 243 18.48 6.48 -12.55
CA GLU A 243 19.33 7.69 -12.58
C GLU A 243 20.54 7.60 -11.63
N ARG A 244 20.34 7.11 -10.41
CA ARG A 244 21.38 7.15 -9.35
C ARG A 244 22.35 5.97 -9.39
N LEU A 245 21.94 4.85 -9.98
CA LEU A 245 22.77 3.64 -10.10
C LEU A 245 23.34 3.44 -11.51
N SER A 246 23.28 4.45 -12.37
CA SER A 246 23.77 4.41 -13.76
C SER A 246 25.26 4.03 -13.86
N GLY A 247 26.07 4.33 -12.85
CA GLY A 247 27.46 3.88 -12.78
C GLY A 247 27.64 2.40 -12.36
N ILE A 248 26.55 1.71 -11.96
CA ILE A 248 26.58 0.28 -11.63
C ILE A 248 25.99 -0.53 -12.79
N THR A 249 24.84 -0.13 -13.33
CA THR A 249 24.11 -0.88 -14.36
C THR A 249 23.10 -0.02 -15.09
N SER A 250 22.81 -0.42 -16.33
CA SER A 250 21.66 0.07 -17.13
C SER A 250 20.62 -1.03 -17.39
N SER A 251 20.86 -2.26 -16.91
CA SER A 251 19.94 -3.38 -17.10
C SER A 251 18.70 -3.21 -16.19
N ALA A 252 17.52 -3.30 -16.79
CA ALA A 252 16.25 -3.20 -16.08
C ALA A 252 16.08 -4.34 -15.05
N SER A 253 16.53 -5.55 -15.37
CA SER A 253 16.50 -6.70 -14.46
C SER A 253 17.40 -6.52 -13.24
N VAL A 254 18.60 -5.93 -13.42
CA VAL A 254 19.49 -5.65 -12.30
C VAL A 254 18.94 -4.53 -11.43
N LEU A 255 18.42 -3.44 -12.02
CA LEU A 255 17.77 -2.35 -11.28
C LEU A 255 16.55 -2.85 -10.48
N GLY A 256 15.71 -3.69 -11.11
CA GLY A 256 14.59 -4.34 -10.44
C GLY A 256 15.00 -5.27 -9.31
N SER A 257 16.12 -6.01 -9.47
CA SER A 257 16.68 -6.87 -8.43
C SER A 257 17.17 -6.06 -7.22
N LEU A 258 17.84 -4.93 -7.45
CA LEU A 258 18.28 -4.02 -6.39
C LEU A 258 17.09 -3.38 -5.67
N ALA A 259 16.03 -3.04 -6.38
CA ALA A 259 14.80 -2.55 -5.77
C ALA A 259 14.12 -3.64 -4.91
N LEU A 260 14.01 -4.88 -5.41
CA LEU A 260 13.53 -6.01 -4.63
C LEU A 260 14.36 -6.24 -3.37
N PHE A 261 15.69 -6.21 -3.48
CA PHE A 261 16.59 -6.36 -2.32
C PHE A 261 16.29 -5.31 -1.24
N VAL A 262 16.18 -4.05 -1.63
CA VAL A 262 15.86 -2.96 -0.69
C VAL A 262 14.48 -3.14 -0.06
N PHE A 263 13.45 -3.41 -0.86
CA PHE A 263 12.08 -3.58 -0.36
C PHE A 263 11.92 -4.84 0.51
N ALA A 264 12.56 -5.94 0.13
CA ALA A 264 12.51 -7.18 0.90
C ALA A 264 13.09 -6.99 2.30
N ILE A 265 14.30 -6.43 2.40
CA ILE A 265 14.93 -6.15 3.71
C ILE A 265 14.08 -5.14 4.50
N ALA A 266 13.62 -4.06 3.86
CA ALA A 266 12.81 -3.04 4.51
C ALA A 266 11.49 -3.61 5.07
N SER A 267 10.89 -4.62 4.42
CA SER A 267 9.66 -5.26 4.90
C SER A 267 9.80 -5.88 6.28
N PHE A 268 10.97 -6.40 6.62
CA PHE A 268 11.22 -6.97 7.94
C PHE A 268 11.30 -5.91 9.06
N ALA A 269 11.50 -4.62 8.71
CA ALA A 269 11.46 -3.54 9.70
C ALA A 269 10.13 -3.48 10.44
N GLN A 270 9.00 -3.85 9.78
CA GLN A 270 7.69 -3.88 10.42
C GLN A 270 7.62 -4.84 11.61
N ILE A 271 8.29 -5.98 11.52
CA ILE A 271 8.34 -6.97 12.62
C ILE A 271 9.13 -6.41 13.79
N ILE A 272 10.26 -5.75 13.51
CA ILE A 272 11.09 -5.10 14.54
C ILE A 272 10.31 -3.97 15.21
N VAL A 273 9.69 -3.12 14.42
CA VAL A 273 8.87 -1.99 14.90
C VAL A 273 7.69 -2.51 15.72
N GLY A 274 6.98 -3.55 15.26
CA GLY A 274 5.89 -4.16 16.02
C GLY A 274 6.30 -4.59 17.44
N LYS A 275 7.45 -5.27 17.57
CA LYS A 275 8.01 -5.65 18.88
C LYS A 275 8.40 -4.44 19.74
N LEU A 276 8.95 -3.39 19.12
CA LEU A 276 9.34 -2.17 19.82
C LEU A 276 8.10 -1.38 20.30
N LEU A 277 7.00 -1.39 19.55
CA LEU A 277 5.75 -0.74 19.96
C LEU A 277 5.23 -1.29 21.29
N ASP A 278 5.31 -2.61 21.49
CA ASP A 278 4.91 -3.23 22.75
C ASP A 278 5.91 -2.95 23.87
N LYS A 279 7.21 -2.84 23.56
CA LYS A 279 8.28 -2.71 24.57
C LYS A 279 8.48 -1.28 25.08
N ILE A 280 8.52 -0.28 24.18
CA ILE A 280 8.88 1.11 24.51
C ILE A 280 7.79 2.12 24.18
N GLY A 281 6.68 1.66 23.59
CA GLY A 281 5.49 2.46 23.28
C GLY A 281 5.56 3.24 21.96
N PRO A 282 4.39 3.60 21.40
CA PRO A 282 4.28 4.14 20.04
C PRO A 282 4.95 5.50 19.87
N LYS A 283 4.87 6.40 20.85
CA LYS A 283 5.50 7.72 20.76
C LYS A 283 7.01 7.64 20.53
N LYS A 284 7.74 6.84 21.35
CA LYS A 284 9.19 6.71 21.22
C LYS A 284 9.60 6.03 19.91
N VAL A 285 8.88 4.98 19.54
CA VAL A 285 9.15 4.25 18.28
C VAL A 285 8.95 5.17 17.08
N PHE A 286 7.86 5.94 17.07
CA PHE A 286 7.57 6.83 15.96
C PHE A 286 8.60 7.96 15.83
N LEU A 287 9.05 8.54 16.97
CA LEU A 287 10.12 9.53 16.95
C LEU A 287 11.43 8.96 16.37
N ILE A 288 11.82 7.75 16.76
CA ILE A 288 13.02 7.08 16.21
C ILE A 288 12.88 6.90 14.70
N VAL A 289 11.74 6.38 14.23
CA VAL A 289 11.48 6.15 12.81
C VAL A 289 11.51 7.47 12.02
N ALA A 290 10.87 8.52 12.54
CA ALA A 290 10.87 9.83 11.90
C ALA A 290 12.27 10.45 11.80
N VAL A 291 13.12 10.29 12.83
CA VAL A 291 14.52 10.73 12.80
C VAL A 291 15.34 9.94 11.77
N ILE A 292 15.18 8.62 11.70
CA ILE A 292 15.84 7.79 10.69
C ILE A 292 15.46 8.29 9.29
N GLN A 293 14.17 8.51 9.02
CA GLN A 293 13.72 9.02 7.73
C GLN A 293 14.30 10.40 7.42
N LEU A 294 14.20 11.34 8.35
CA LEU A 294 14.73 12.71 8.18
C LEU A 294 16.22 12.69 7.83
N VAL A 295 17.03 11.97 8.61
CA VAL A 295 18.47 11.90 8.42
C VAL A 295 18.83 11.27 7.08
N PHE A 296 18.25 10.11 6.74
CA PHE A 296 18.62 9.39 5.53
C PHE A 296 18.02 10.00 4.26
N PHE A 297 16.89 10.71 4.31
CA PHE A 297 16.42 11.51 3.18
C PHE A 297 17.39 12.67 2.90
N MET A 298 17.85 13.38 3.92
CA MET A 298 18.84 14.45 3.74
C MET A 298 20.19 13.92 3.23
N LEU A 299 20.63 12.77 3.74
CA LEU A 299 21.88 12.14 3.31
C LEU A 299 21.82 11.60 1.87
N PHE A 300 20.64 11.30 1.34
CA PHE A 300 20.50 10.77 -0.02
C PHE A 300 20.76 11.82 -1.11
N VAL A 301 20.55 13.10 -0.79
CA VAL A 301 20.73 14.21 -1.72
C VAL A 301 22.14 14.21 -2.32
N GLY A 302 22.24 14.22 -3.66
CA GLY A 302 23.50 14.20 -4.38
C GLY A 302 24.30 12.89 -4.30
N LYS A 303 23.71 11.76 -3.86
CA LYS A 303 24.38 10.48 -3.77
C LYS A 303 24.09 9.60 -4.97
N TYR A 304 25.08 8.80 -5.35
CA TYR A 304 25.07 7.91 -6.51
C TYR A 304 25.64 6.54 -6.15
N ASN A 305 25.43 5.56 -7.03
CA ASN A 305 26.00 4.22 -7.00
C ASN A 305 25.73 3.49 -5.67
N TRP A 306 26.67 2.71 -5.16
CA TRP A 306 26.53 1.88 -3.96
C TRP A 306 26.16 2.67 -2.72
N LEU A 307 26.62 3.93 -2.60
CA LEU A 307 26.27 4.79 -1.48
C LEU A 307 24.78 5.19 -1.53
N ALA A 308 24.28 5.51 -2.72
CA ALA A 308 22.84 5.77 -2.90
C ALA A 308 22.00 4.53 -2.55
N LEU A 309 22.42 3.35 -3.00
CA LEU A 309 21.73 2.10 -2.68
C LEU A 309 21.69 1.82 -1.17
N PHE A 310 22.81 2.00 -0.48
CA PHE A 310 22.88 1.83 0.96
C PHE A 310 21.97 2.80 1.71
N ILE A 311 22.00 4.09 1.33
CA ILE A 311 21.15 5.11 1.97
C ILE A 311 19.67 4.86 1.64
N ALA A 312 19.37 4.39 0.42
CA ALA A 312 18.02 4.00 0.04
C ALA A 312 17.48 2.86 0.93
N LEU A 313 18.29 1.85 1.21
CA LEU A 313 17.92 0.81 2.16
C LEU A 313 17.57 1.39 3.53
N MET A 314 18.37 2.32 4.04
CA MET A 314 18.17 2.90 5.37
C MET A 314 16.89 3.74 5.47
N PHE A 315 16.58 4.60 4.50
CA PHE A 315 15.31 5.35 4.54
C PHE A 315 14.11 4.44 4.28
N MET A 316 14.25 3.38 3.48
CA MET A 316 13.18 2.42 3.25
C MET A 316 12.86 1.56 4.49
N LEU A 317 13.86 1.23 5.32
CA LEU A 317 13.61 0.64 6.65
C LEU A 317 12.70 1.54 7.49
N GLY A 318 12.91 2.86 7.44
CA GLY A 318 12.02 3.82 8.08
C GLY A 318 10.64 3.88 7.43
N ALA A 319 10.56 3.94 6.09
CA ALA A 319 9.31 4.04 5.34
C ALA A 319 8.40 2.83 5.55
N PHE A 320 8.97 1.62 5.60
CA PHE A 320 8.19 0.40 5.89
C PHE A 320 7.93 0.24 7.40
N GLY A 321 8.89 0.61 8.24
CA GLY A 321 8.76 0.52 9.69
C GLY A 321 7.65 1.42 10.26
N GLN A 322 7.29 2.51 9.60
CA GLN A 322 6.21 3.40 10.07
C GLN A 322 4.80 2.83 9.87
N ILE A 323 4.60 1.87 8.94
CA ILE A 323 3.28 1.36 8.57
C ILE A 323 2.49 0.84 9.78
N PRO A 324 3.04 -0.06 10.63
CA PRO A 324 2.29 -0.61 11.76
C PRO A 324 2.02 0.38 12.90
N ILE A 325 2.69 1.55 12.93
CA ILE A 325 2.60 2.45 14.08
C ILE A 325 1.22 3.09 14.19
N ASN A 326 0.70 3.64 13.09
CA ASN A 326 -0.64 4.22 13.06
C ASN A 326 -1.74 3.16 13.29
N ASP A 327 -1.56 1.95 12.74
CA ASP A 327 -2.48 0.83 12.96
C ASP A 327 -2.51 0.41 14.43
N TYR A 328 -1.35 0.36 15.07
CA TYR A 328 -1.24 0.06 16.49
C TYR A 328 -1.96 1.11 17.36
N MET A 329 -1.76 2.40 17.05
CA MET A 329 -2.42 3.48 17.79
C MET A 329 -3.95 3.41 17.65
N ILE A 330 -4.46 3.21 16.43
CA ILE A 330 -5.90 3.03 16.19
C ILE A 330 -6.42 1.80 16.94
N GLY A 331 -5.71 0.69 16.87
CA GLY A 331 -6.09 -0.55 17.53
C GLY A 331 -6.21 -0.43 19.05
N LYS A 332 -5.38 0.42 19.68
CA LYS A 332 -5.40 0.69 21.13
C LYS A 332 -6.53 1.63 21.56
N MET A 333 -6.88 2.61 20.74
CA MET A 333 -7.82 3.68 21.11
C MET A 333 -9.26 3.42 20.67
N ALA A 334 -9.46 2.75 19.54
CA ALA A 334 -10.80 2.57 19.00
C ALA A 334 -11.55 1.42 19.68
N LYS A 335 -12.77 1.68 20.17
CA LYS A 335 -13.70 0.64 20.64
C LYS A 335 -13.97 -0.35 19.51
N SER A 336 -14.26 -1.61 19.86
CA SER A 336 -14.49 -2.70 18.91
C SER A 336 -15.46 -2.31 17.78
N ASP A 337 -16.57 -1.66 18.16
CA ASP A 337 -17.68 -1.33 17.26
C ASP A 337 -17.35 -0.20 16.26
N PHE A 338 -16.40 0.67 16.62
CA PHE A 338 -15.96 1.80 15.77
C PHE A 338 -14.62 1.55 15.09
N ARG A 339 -13.87 0.56 15.51
CA ARG A 339 -12.50 0.29 15.03
C ARG A 339 -12.46 0.11 13.52
N ALA A 340 -13.38 -0.66 12.95
CA ALA A 340 -13.47 -0.89 11.52
C ALA A 340 -13.70 0.41 10.73
N ARG A 341 -14.55 1.32 11.26
CA ARG A 341 -14.81 2.63 10.63
C ARG A 341 -13.57 3.53 10.66
N VAL A 342 -12.84 3.55 11.77
CA VAL A 342 -11.59 4.34 11.90
C VAL A 342 -10.53 3.83 10.92
N TYR A 343 -10.38 2.52 10.78
CA TYR A 343 -9.50 1.92 9.77
C TYR A 343 -9.95 2.28 8.35
N ALA A 344 -11.24 2.24 8.05
CA ALA A 344 -11.75 2.63 6.75
C ALA A 344 -11.39 4.07 6.40
N VAL A 345 -11.59 5.02 7.33
CA VAL A 345 -11.19 6.43 7.15
C VAL A 345 -9.67 6.54 6.92
N ARG A 346 -8.86 5.82 7.70
CA ARG A 346 -7.41 5.79 7.50
C ARG A 346 -7.01 5.32 6.11
N TYR A 347 -7.63 4.26 5.61
CA TYR A 347 -7.33 3.75 4.25
C TYR A 347 -7.77 4.74 3.16
N VAL A 348 -8.94 5.38 3.33
CA VAL A 348 -9.39 6.43 2.38
C VAL A 348 -8.36 7.57 2.33
N ILE A 349 -7.85 8.04 3.48
CA ILE A 349 -6.80 9.05 3.53
C ILE A 349 -5.55 8.56 2.81
N SER A 350 -5.10 7.33 3.11
CA SER A 350 -3.90 6.77 2.49
C SER A 350 -4.02 6.67 0.97
N PHE A 351 -5.17 6.24 0.45
CA PHE A 351 -5.38 6.13 -1.00
C PHE A 351 -5.58 7.48 -1.68
N ALA A 352 -6.25 8.44 -1.02
CA ALA A 352 -6.40 9.79 -1.55
C ALA A 352 -5.04 10.49 -1.77
N VAL A 353 -4.03 10.15 -1.00
CA VAL A 353 -2.68 10.70 -1.12
C VAL A 353 -2.03 10.36 -2.46
N TRP A 354 -2.37 9.24 -3.12
CA TRP A 354 -1.86 8.92 -4.47
C TRP A 354 -2.15 10.00 -5.50
N VAL A 355 -3.33 10.63 -5.39
CA VAL A 355 -3.75 11.73 -6.28
C VAL A 355 -2.84 12.95 -6.14
N VAL A 356 -2.19 13.12 -4.99
CA VAL A 356 -1.25 14.21 -4.73
C VAL A 356 0.19 13.80 -5.05
N VAL A 357 0.58 12.59 -4.68
CA VAL A 357 1.99 12.13 -4.76
C VAL A 357 2.46 11.98 -6.20
N VAL A 358 1.65 11.42 -7.10
CA VAL A 358 2.06 11.23 -8.49
C VAL A 358 2.31 12.55 -9.22
N PRO A 359 1.39 13.57 -9.17
CA PRO A 359 1.68 14.89 -9.72
C PRO A 359 2.86 15.58 -9.03
N LEU A 360 3.03 15.40 -7.72
CA LEU A 360 4.18 15.95 -7.00
C LEU A 360 5.50 15.39 -7.54
N ILE A 361 5.60 14.07 -7.71
CA ILE A 361 6.80 13.43 -8.29
C ILE A 361 7.03 13.96 -9.70
N SER A 362 5.98 14.01 -10.54
CA SER A 362 6.06 14.50 -11.92
C SER A 362 6.58 15.94 -11.94
N PHE A 363 5.96 16.84 -11.21
CA PHE A 363 6.33 18.25 -11.18
C PHE A 363 7.75 18.49 -10.66
N VAL A 364 8.09 17.82 -9.55
CA VAL A 364 9.40 17.98 -8.92
C VAL A 364 10.50 17.40 -9.79
N HIS A 365 10.28 16.20 -10.35
CA HIS A 365 11.27 15.56 -11.22
C HIS A 365 11.52 16.39 -12.48
N LEU A 366 10.47 16.92 -13.12
CA LEU A 366 10.57 17.71 -14.35
C LEU A 366 11.36 19.01 -14.16
N ASN A 367 11.12 19.71 -13.03
CA ASN A 367 11.63 21.06 -12.84
C ASN A 367 12.91 21.13 -12.00
N TYR A 368 13.11 20.18 -11.07
CA TYR A 368 14.13 20.28 -10.04
C TYR A 368 14.94 18.98 -9.84
N GLY A 369 14.48 17.85 -10.38
CA GLY A 369 15.09 16.53 -10.14
C GLY A 369 14.76 15.92 -8.80
N PHE A 370 15.25 14.69 -8.58
CA PHE A 370 14.91 13.91 -7.38
C PHE A 370 15.49 14.46 -6.06
N ASP A 371 16.55 15.24 -6.08
CA ASP A 371 17.09 15.83 -4.85
C ASP A 371 16.05 16.70 -4.13
N TYR A 372 15.24 17.45 -4.89
CA TYR A 372 14.14 18.23 -4.30
C TYR A 372 13.01 17.36 -3.75
N LEU A 373 12.74 16.20 -4.35
CA LEU A 373 11.80 15.24 -3.77
C LEU A 373 12.28 14.80 -2.38
N PHE A 374 13.57 14.51 -2.21
CA PHE A 374 14.12 14.11 -0.91
C PHE A 374 14.10 15.23 0.11
N TYR A 375 14.26 16.49 -0.25
CA TYR A 375 14.01 17.62 0.66
C TYR A 375 12.54 17.66 1.12
N ILE A 376 11.60 17.46 0.21
CA ILE A 376 10.16 17.40 0.56
C ILE A 376 9.88 16.24 1.51
N LEU A 377 10.43 15.05 1.23
CA LEU A 377 10.27 13.88 2.10
C LEU A 377 10.90 14.09 3.48
N ALA A 378 12.03 14.78 3.54
CA ALA A 378 12.66 15.17 4.82
C ALA A 378 11.77 16.14 5.62
N ILE A 379 11.14 17.12 4.96
CA ILE A 379 10.16 18.03 5.60
C ILE A 379 8.94 17.23 6.08
N CYS A 380 8.47 16.25 5.31
CA CYS A 380 7.41 15.33 5.73
C CYS A 380 7.82 14.57 7.01
N ALA A 381 9.02 13.99 7.06
CA ALA A 381 9.52 13.29 8.23
C ALA A 381 9.65 14.21 9.45
N LEU A 382 10.13 15.45 9.26
CA LEU A 382 10.19 16.46 10.30
C LEU A 382 8.80 16.85 10.82
N SER A 383 7.81 16.98 9.94
CA SER A 383 6.43 17.29 10.33
C SER A 383 5.80 16.16 11.15
N ILE A 384 6.09 14.89 10.81
CA ILE A 384 5.71 13.73 11.63
C ILE A 384 6.38 13.82 12.99
N PHE A 385 7.70 14.08 13.04
CA PHE A 385 8.43 14.22 14.30
C PHE A 385 7.81 15.28 15.22
N ILE A 386 7.51 16.47 14.69
CA ILE A 386 6.88 17.56 15.44
C ILE A 386 5.48 17.15 15.94
N ALA A 387 4.66 16.54 15.08
CA ALA A 387 3.32 16.09 15.47
C ALA A 387 3.38 15.03 16.58
N VAL A 388 4.32 14.07 16.48
CA VAL A 388 4.46 12.98 17.44
C VAL A 388 4.98 13.45 18.80
N ILE A 389 5.76 14.52 18.88
CA ILE A 389 6.16 15.13 20.16
C ILE A 389 4.93 15.53 20.98
N THR A 390 3.85 15.97 20.34
CA THR A 390 2.61 16.38 21.01
C THR A 390 1.78 15.24 21.57
N LEU A 391 2.07 13.98 21.20
CA LEU A 391 1.40 12.80 21.74
C LEU A 391 1.67 12.64 23.24
N PRO A 392 0.68 12.14 24.01
CA PRO A 392 0.90 11.77 25.41
C PRO A 392 1.88 10.61 25.53
N GLN A 393 2.50 10.45 26.69
CA GLN A 393 3.39 9.32 26.97
C GLN A 393 2.65 7.98 26.99
N LYS A 394 1.41 7.98 27.50
CA LYS A 394 0.49 6.84 27.46
C LYS A 394 -0.71 7.21 26.61
N LEU A 395 -1.03 6.38 25.64
CA LEU A 395 -2.24 6.54 24.84
C LEU A 395 -3.47 6.22 25.70
N PRO A 396 -4.60 6.91 25.50
CA PRO A 396 -5.85 6.49 26.07
C PRO A 396 -6.22 5.10 25.53
N THR A 397 -6.68 4.22 26.40
CA THR A 397 -7.09 2.85 26.06
C THR A 397 -8.61 2.75 26.00
N THR A 398 -9.10 1.66 25.45
CA THR A 398 -10.54 1.38 25.42
C THR A 398 -11.16 1.26 26.81
N SER A 399 -10.36 0.99 27.86
CA SER A 399 -10.81 0.97 29.25
C SER A 399 -10.96 2.37 29.87
N ASP A 400 -10.34 3.38 29.26
CA ASP A 400 -10.44 4.78 29.70
C ASP A 400 -11.63 5.50 29.04
N ILE A 401 -12.28 4.82 28.08
CA ILE A 401 -13.37 5.30 27.24
C ILE A 401 -14.69 4.57 27.60
#